data_b570130adfe903c14c3ec0e7259986e0
#
_entry.id   b570130adfe903c14c3ec0e7259986e0
#
_cell.length_a   1.000
_cell.length_b   1.000
_cell.length_c   1.000
_cell.angle_alpha   90.00
_cell.angle_beta   90.00
_cell.angle_gamma   90.00
#
_symmetry.space_group_name_H-M   'P 1'
#
loop_
_entity.id
_entity.type
_entity.pdbx_description
1 polymer ?
#
loop_
_entity_poly.entity_id
_entity_poly.type
_entity_poly.pdbx_seq_one_letter_code
_entity_poly.pdbx_strand_id
1 'polypeptide(L)'
;MYSPTPFGAMLKQLREDVGMSQGELADELGKTAQYISNIEKGKNNSPPDDASVVKLAEKLGLSGEDAERFRLFAYADRGMLPPELFNYIFERPALIALIRRAMAEGIDENAWTAMNFNYNERA
;
A
#
# COMPACT_ATOMS: atom_id res chain seq x y z
N MET A 1 -8.33 12.73 18.19
CA MET A 1 -9.30 11.94 17.42
C MET A 1 -8.60 11.21 16.28
N TYR A 2 -8.96 9.97 16.07
CA TYR A 2 -8.32 9.14 15.05
C TYR A 2 -9.20 9.04 13.80
N SER A 3 -8.55 9.01 12.65
CA SER A 3 -9.23 8.80 11.37
C SER A 3 -8.56 7.64 10.65
N PRO A 4 -9.33 6.80 9.95
CA PRO A 4 -8.73 5.71 9.18
C PRO A 4 -7.73 6.23 8.15
N THR A 5 -6.60 5.55 8.03
CA THR A 5 -5.66 5.79 6.94
C THR A 5 -6.18 5.07 5.70
N PRO A 6 -5.66 5.38 4.50
CA PRO A 6 -6.03 4.63 3.29
C PRO A 6 -5.82 3.12 3.46
N PHE A 7 -4.72 2.71 4.11
CA PHE A 7 -4.48 1.29 4.39
C PHE A 7 -5.51 0.73 5.36
N GLY A 8 -5.77 1.43 6.46
CA GLY A 8 -6.74 0.97 7.46
C GLY A 8 -8.14 0.82 6.88
N ALA A 9 -8.58 1.80 6.09
CA ALA A 9 -9.87 1.76 5.42
C ALA A 9 -9.95 0.60 4.42
N MET A 10 -8.89 0.38 3.66
CA MET A 10 -8.81 -0.73 2.70
C MET A 10 -8.86 -2.07 3.42
N LEU A 11 -8.10 -2.22 4.51
CA LEU A 11 -8.09 -3.45 5.31
C LEU A 11 -9.48 -3.80 5.80
N LYS A 12 -10.19 -2.82 6.36
CA LYS A 12 -11.54 -3.02 6.86
C LYS A 12 -12.49 -3.46 5.74
N GLN A 13 -12.45 -2.78 4.61
CA GLN A 13 -13.33 -3.09 3.49
C GLN A 13 -13.07 -4.50 2.96
N LEU A 14 -11.81 -4.86 2.77
CA LEU A 14 -11.44 -6.18 2.29
C LEU A 14 -11.85 -7.28 3.27
N ARG A 15 -11.66 -7.03 4.56
CA ARG A 15 -12.05 -7.96 5.61
C ARG A 15 -13.57 -8.19 5.61
N GLU A 16 -14.33 -7.11 5.53
CA GLU A 16 -15.78 -7.19 5.50
C GLU A 16 -16.29 -7.89 4.24
N ASP A 17 -15.64 -7.64 3.11
CA ASP A 17 -16.02 -8.25 1.83
C ASP A 17 -15.90 -9.77 1.87
N VAL A 18 -14.94 -10.32 2.60
CA VAL A 18 -14.76 -11.76 2.74
C VAL A 18 -15.48 -12.32 3.98
N GLY A 19 -16.17 -11.47 4.74
CA GLY A 19 -16.97 -11.90 5.89
C GLY A 19 -16.14 -12.33 7.10
N MET A 20 -14.94 -11.82 7.26
CA MET A 20 -14.09 -12.14 8.41
C MET A 20 -14.30 -11.18 9.57
N SER A 21 -14.19 -11.72 10.79
CA SER A 21 -14.11 -10.89 11.98
C SER A 21 -12.69 -10.35 12.14
N GLN A 22 -12.56 -9.30 12.95
CA GLN A 22 -11.25 -8.76 13.30
C GLN A 22 -10.37 -9.81 13.99
N GLY A 23 -10.98 -10.64 14.85
CA GLY A 23 -10.28 -11.71 15.54
C GLY A 23 -9.74 -12.78 14.60
N GLU A 24 -10.54 -13.18 13.64
CA GLU A 24 -10.13 -14.18 12.65
C GLU A 24 -8.92 -13.69 11.85
N LEU A 25 -8.95 -12.43 11.45
CA LEU A 25 -7.83 -11.86 10.71
C LEU A 25 -6.59 -11.71 11.59
N ALA A 26 -6.78 -11.30 12.84
CA ALA A 26 -5.68 -11.14 13.80
C ALA A 26 -4.96 -12.46 14.09
N ASP A 27 -5.70 -13.57 14.09
CA ASP A 27 -5.13 -14.89 14.36
C ASP A 27 -4.01 -15.24 13.38
N GLU A 28 -4.09 -14.79 12.13
CA GLU A 28 -3.04 -15.03 11.15
C GLU A 28 -1.70 -14.44 11.56
N LEU A 29 -1.73 -13.38 12.37
CA LEU A 29 -0.53 -12.67 12.82
C LEU A 29 -0.15 -13.01 14.26
N GLY A 30 -0.92 -13.87 14.93
CA GLY A 30 -0.73 -14.10 16.35
C GLY A 30 -1.00 -12.86 17.19
N LYS A 31 -1.90 -12.01 16.72
CA LYS A 31 -2.27 -10.76 17.37
C LYS A 31 -3.72 -10.82 17.87
N THR A 32 -4.18 -9.75 18.52
CA THR A 32 -5.54 -9.67 19.04
C THR A 32 -6.46 -8.92 18.08
N ALA A 33 -7.78 -9.11 18.25
CA ALA A 33 -8.76 -8.35 17.49
C ALA A 33 -8.56 -6.84 17.66
N GLN A 34 -8.15 -6.40 18.86
CA GLN A 34 -7.88 -4.99 19.12
C GLN A 34 -6.76 -4.45 18.23
N TYR A 35 -5.75 -5.27 17.93
CA TYR A 35 -4.68 -4.87 17.04
C TYR A 35 -5.22 -4.51 15.64
N ILE A 36 -6.07 -5.37 15.09
CA ILE A 36 -6.69 -5.11 13.78
C ILE A 36 -7.62 -3.90 13.86
N SER A 37 -8.42 -3.81 14.93
CA SER A 37 -9.30 -2.66 15.13
C SER A 37 -8.52 -1.35 15.14
N ASN A 38 -7.37 -1.32 15.80
CA ASN A 38 -6.53 -0.12 15.85
C ASN A 38 -6.01 0.28 14.47
N ILE A 39 -5.59 -0.70 13.67
CA ILE A 39 -5.16 -0.41 12.29
C ILE A 39 -6.32 0.19 11.50
N GLU A 40 -7.49 -0.41 11.57
CA GLU A 40 -8.67 0.04 10.81
C GLU A 40 -9.12 1.44 11.20
N LYS A 41 -8.88 1.83 12.45
CA LYS A 41 -9.27 3.16 12.95
C LYS A 41 -8.17 4.22 12.79
N GLY A 42 -7.00 3.83 12.33
CA GLY A 42 -5.88 4.75 12.23
C GLY A 42 -5.21 5.04 13.57
N LYS A 43 -5.38 4.14 14.54
CA LYS A 43 -4.81 4.31 15.89
C LYS A 43 -3.48 3.61 16.09
N ASN A 44 -3.04 2.84 15.09
CA ASN A 44 -1.86 2.01 15.23
C ASN A 44 -0.58 2.80 14.97
N ASN A 45 0.28 2.87 15.99
CA ASN A 45 1.57 3.53 15.91
C ASN A 45 2.66 2.59 15.35
N SER A 46 2.34 1.32 15.20
CA SER A 46 3.24 0.31 14.67
C SER A 46 2.54 -0.46 13.55
N PRO A 47 2.48 0.10 12.33
CA PRO A 47 1.87 -0.59 11.21
C PRO A 47 2.52 -1.97 11.00
N PRO A 48 1.78 -2.94 10.45
CA PRO A 48 2.33 -4.27 10.25
C PRO A 48 3.55 -4.26 9.34
N ASP A 49 4.52 -5.13 9.63
CA ASP A 49 5.70 -5.25 8.79
C ASP A 49 5.35 -5.96 7.47
N ASP A 50 6.32 -6.01 6.56
CA ASP A 50 6.09 -6.56 5.23
C ASP A 50 5.63 -8.03 5.28
N ALA A 51 6.23 -8.83 6.16
CA ALA A 51 5.84 -10.24 6.31
C ALA A 51 4.40 -10.36 6.78
N SER A 52 3.98 -9.51 7.71
CA SER A 52 2.60 -9.47 8.20
C SER A 52 1.62 -9.03 7.11
N VAL A 53 2.02 -8.04 6.31
CA VAL A 53 1.20 -7.57 5.19
C VAL A 53 0.98 -8.69 4.17
N VAL A 54 2.02 -9.47 3.87
CA VAL A 54 1.91 -10.63 2.98
C VAL A 54 0.92 -11.65 3.52
N LYS A 55 1.00 -11.96 4.81
CA LYS A 55 0.06 -12.90 5.45
C LYS A 55 -1.38 -12.40 5.40
N LEU A 56 -1.58 -11.11 5.66
CA LEU A 56 -2.91 -10.51 5.58
C LEU A 56 -3.46 -10.59 4.16
N ALA A 57 -2.63 -10.26 3.18
CA ALA A 57 -3.04 -10.31 1.77
C ALA A 57 -3.46 -11.73 1.37
N GLU A 58 -2.68 -12.73 1.77
CA GLU A 58 -2.99 -14.13 1.49
C GLU A 58 -4.32 -14.55 2.13
N LYS A 59 -4.52 -14.18 3.38
CA LYS A 59 -5.75 -14.52 4.10
C LYS A 59 -6.97 -13.85 3.48
N LEU A 60 -6.80 -12.65 2.96
CA LEU A 60 -7.86 -11.90 2.29
C LEU A 60 -8.07 -12.34 0.83
N GLY A 61 -7.25 -13.26 0.34
CA GLY A 61 -7.36 -13.77 -1.02
C GLY A 61 -6.88 -12.80 -2.10
N LEU A 62 -6.00 -11.88 -1.74
CA LEU A 62 -5.48 -10.91 -2.69
C LEU A 62 -4.34 -11.49 -3.53
N SER A 63 -4.27 -11.08 -4.78
CA SER A 63 -3.18 -11.47 -5.69
C SER A 63 -2.97 -10.35 -6.73
N GLY A 64 -1.83 -10.43 -7.44
CA GLY A 64 -1.54 -9.48 -8.52
C GLY A 64 -1.57 -8.04 -8.07
N GLU A 65 -2.23 -7.19 -8.85
CA GLU A 65 -2.29 -5.75 -8.60
C GLU A 65 -2.94 -5.40 -7.26
N ASP A 66 -3.94 -6.17 -6.84
CA ASP A 66 -4.61 -5.92 -5.57
C ASP A 66 -3.66 -6.14 -4.39
N ALA A 67 -2.86 -7.20 -4.44
CA ALA A 67 -1.87 -7.47 -3.41
C ALA A 67 -0.77 -6.40 -3.39
N GLU A 68 -0.32 -5.94 -4.56
CA GLU A 68 0.68 -4.88 -4.66
C GLU A 68 0.15 -3.56 -4.10
N ARG A 69 -1.09 -3.22 -4.43
CA ARG A 69 -1.73 -2.01 -3.94
C ARG A 69 -1.89 -2.04 -2.42
N PHE A 70 -2.29 -3.17 -1.89
CA PHE A 70 -2.43 -3.37 -0.45
C PHE A 70 -1.08 -3.16 0.25
N ARG A 71 -0.01 -3.74 -0.29
CA ARG A 71 1.34 -3.58 0.24
C ARG A 71 1.81 -2.13 0.15
N LEU A 72 1.56 -1.47 -0.97
CA LEU A 72 1.93 -0.07 -1.16
C LEU A 72 1.26 0.83 -0.11
N PHE A 73 -0.02 0.62 0.15
CA PHE A 73 -0.74 1.40 1.15
C PHE A 73 -0.20 1.17 2.57
N ALA A 74 0.24 -0.06 2.87
CA ALA A 74 0.84 -0.36 4.16
C ALA A 74 2.15 0.40 4.35
N TYR A 75 2.98 0.48 3.32
CA TYR A 75 4.20 1.29 3.37
C TYR A 75 3.88 2.78 3.49
N ALA A 76 2.84 3.24 2.79
CA ALA A 76 2.43 4.64 2.86
C ALA A 76 2.06 5.07 4.29
N ASP A 77 1.50 4.17 5.10
CA ASP A 77 1.20 4.43 6.49
C ASP A 77 2.45 4.77 7.31
N ARG A 78 3.62 4.33 6.84
CA ARG A 78 4.91 4.62 7.47
C ARG A 78 5.61 5.81 6.83
N GLY A 79 4.99 6.42 5.82
CA GLY A 79 5.62 7.46 5.03
C GLY A 79 6.78 6.94 4.18
N MET A 80 6.70 5.70 3.73
CA MET A 80 7.78 5.02 3.01
C MET A 80 7.28 4.43 1.71
N LEU A 81 8.21 4.14 0.82
CA LEU A 81 7.97 3.33 -0.37
C LEU A 81 8.49 1.92 -0.12
N PRO A 82 7.90 0.91 -0.78
CA PRO A 82 8.50 -0.42 -0.79
C PRO A 82 9.96 -0.35 -1.26
N PRO A 83 10.87 -1.16 -0.68
CA PRO A 83 12.30 -1.07 -0.99
C PRO A 83 12.64 -1.15 -2.47
N GLU A 84 11.94 -1.98 -3.24
CA GLU A 84 12.21 -2.11 -4.67
C GLU A 84 11.89 -0.82 -5.43
N LEU A 85 10.83 -0.09 -5.05
CA LEU A 85 10.48 1.19 -5.65
C LEU A 85 11.46 2.27 -5.24
N PHE A 86 11.79 2.31 -3.95
CA PHE A 86 12.77 3.26 -3.43
C PHE A 86 14.10 3.11 -4.15
N ASN A 87 14.60 1.88 -4.27
CA ASN A 87 15.89 1.62 -4.90
C ASN A 87 15.87 2.00 -6.38
N TYR A 88 14.79 1.65 -7.08
CA TYR A 88 14.67 1.99 -8.50
C TYR A 88 14.78 3.51 -8.70
N ILE A 89 14.04 4.26 -7.92
CA ILE A 89 14.02 5.72 -8.02
C ILE A 89 15.38 6.31 -7.61
N PHE A 90 15.90 5.83 -6.48
CA PHE A 90 17.11 6.39 -5.89
C PHE A 90 18.35 6.16 -6.75
N GLU A 91 18.38 5.06 -7.49
CA GLU A 91 19.49 4.73 -8.40
C GLU A 91 19.44 5.54 -9.72
N ARG A 92 18.39 6.32 -9.92
CA ARG A 92 18.15 7.06 -11.17
C ARG A 92 17.94 8.55 -10.91
N PRO A 93 19.06 9.31 -10.74
CA PRO A 93 18.93 10.75 -10.46
C PRO A 93 18.08 11.52 -11.47
N ALA A 94 18.12 11.11 -12.74
CA ALA A 94 17.31 11.75 -13.77
C ALA A 94 15.81 11.60 -13.50
N LEU A 95 15.41 10.44 -12.96
CA LEU A 95 14.02 10.21 -12.60
C LEU A 95 13.61 11.10 -11.43
N ILE A 96 14.47 11.24 -10.44
CA ILE A 96 14.20 12.12 -9.29
C ILE A 96 14.02 13.56 -9.76
N ALA A 97 14.90 14.02 -10.64
CA ALA A 97 14.79 15.38 -11.20
C ALA A 97 13.47 15.56 -11.96
N LEU A 98 13.06 14.55 -12.71
CA LEU A 98 11.81 14.59 -13.46
C LEU A 98 10.61 14.66 -12.52
N ILE A 99 10.61 13.88 -11.44
CA ILE A 99 9.54 13.89 -10.45
C ILE A 99 9.47 15.27 -9.79
N ARG A 100 10.60 15.86 -9.41
CA ARG A 100 10.63 17.21 -8.82
C ARG A 100 10.03 18.25 -9.77
N ARG A 101 10.37 18.15 -11.04
CA ARG A 101 9.85 19.06 -12.06
C ARG A 101 8.33 18.86 -12.21
N ALA A 102 7.88 17.63 -12.24
CA ALA A 102 6.45 17.32 -12.31
C ALA A 102 5.70 17.91 -11.13
N MET A 103 6.26 17.82 -9.93
CA MET A 103 5.66 18.42 -8.73
C MET A 103 5.53 19.94 -8.87
N ALA A 104 6.60 20.59 -9.37
CA ALA A 104 6.61 22.05 -9.55
C ALA A 104 5.61 22.51 -10.60
N GLU A 105 5.39 21.72 -11.64
CA GLU A 105 4.46 22.03 -12.73
C GLU A 105 3.04 21.55 -12.47
N GLY A 106 2.81 20.91 -11.34
CA GLY A 106 1.46 20.44 -10.98
C GLY A 106 0.93 19.32 -11.86
N ILE A 107 1.83 18.46 -12.36
CA ILE A 107 1.43 17.30 -13.15
C ILE A 107 0.58 16.37 -12.29
N ASP A 108 -0.62 16.08 -12.74
CA ASP A 108 -1.57 15.26 -11.97
C ASP A 108 -1.57 13.79 -12.41
N GLU A 109 -2.37 13.01 -11.72
CA GLU A 109 -2.48 11.58 -11.99
C GLU A 109 -2.93 11.29 -13.42
N ASN A 110 -3.84 12.12 -13.96
CA ASN A 110 -4.33 11.93 -15.32
C ASN A 110 -3.22 12.08 -16.36
N ALA A 111 -2.34 13.05 -16.16
CA ALA A 111 -1.20 13.26 -17.06
C ALA A 111 -0.22 12.09 -17.00
N TRP A 112 0.04 11.56 -15.78
CA TRP A 112 0.89 10.39 -15.63
C TRP A 112 0.27 9.16 -16.28
N THR A 113 -1.03 8.98 -16.11
CA THR A 113 -1.75 7.84 -16.70
C THR A 113 -1.72 7.88 -18.22
N ALA A 114 -1.70 9.07 -18.81
CA ALA A 114 -1.64 9.23 -20.25
C ALA A 114 -0.28 8.87 -20.85
N MET A 115 0.76 8.76 -20.03
CA MET A 115 2.08 8.34 -20.48
C MET A 115 2.12 6.82 -20.63
N ASN A 116 2.33 6.35 -21.85
CA ASN A 116 2.41 4.94 -22.15
C ASN A 116 3.83 4.54 -22.53
N PHE A 117 4.31 3.46 -21.95
CA PHE A 117 5.57 2.85 -22.35
C PHE A 117 5.27 1.70 -23.30
N ASN A 118 5.54 1.92 -24.59
CA ASN A 118 5.25 0.92 -25.61
C ASN A 118 6.51 0.13 -25.94
N TYR A 119 6.97 -0.67 -24.99
CA TYR A 119 8.19 -1.46 -25.18
C TYR A 119 8.08 -2.42 -26.36
N ASN A 120 6.89 -2.98 -26.59
CA ASN A 120 6.69 -3.93 -27.67
C ASN A 120 6.88 -3.31 -29.05
N GLU A 121 6.65 -2.03 -29.18
CA GLU A 121 6.81 -1.31 -30.45
C GLU A 121 8.26 -0.96 -30.75
N ARG A 122 9.15 -1.12 -29.75
CA ARG A 122 10.56 -0.83 -29.87
C ARG A 122 11.38 -2.06 -30.26
N ALA A 123 10.80 -3.23 -30.15
CA ALA A 123 11.47 -4.48 -30.41
C ALA A 123 11.71 -4.67 -31.91
#